data_5337a26ae6fb9e400d614ca53a8ae3e7
#
_entry.id   5337a26ae6fb9e400d614ca53a8ae3e7
#
_cell.length_a   1.000
_cell.length_b   1.000
_cell.length_c   1.000
_cell.angle_alpha   90.00
_cell.angle_beta   90.00
_cell.angle_gamma   90.00
#
_symmetry.space_group_name_H-M   'P 1'
#
loop_
_entity.id
_entity.type
_entity.pdbx_description
1 polymer ?
#
loop_
_entity_poly.entity_id
_entity_poly.type
_entity_poly.pdbx_seq_one_letter_code
_entity_poly.pdbx_strand_id
1 'polypeptide(L)'
;TMGYDFTSMYVGGGTTTVLMDELAKTLELAKKLFPSIKEVSVETDPQIMGDPQIHMLEGLVDRMSIGVQSFDDGILKMTERDKFGTGQEVFENIAKAQELFPICNVDMIFGFRGQTDEILQRDLETLLKLSPRQITTYPLMVTSQTKRSVKDSIAAPHDVMAGQYRMILDMLTEEYTQLSSWAF
;
A
#
# COMPACT_ATOMS: atom_id res chain seq x y z
N THR A 1 -20.88 26.31 -7.89
CA THR A 1 -20.83 24.85 -7.84
C THR A 1 -21.53 24.30 -9.07
N MET A 2 -20.86 23.45 -9.86
CA MET A 2 -21.42 22.85 -11.08
C MET A 2 -22.46 21.74 -10.79
N GLY A 3 -23.07 21.70 -9.60
CA GLY A 3 -24.11 20.73 -9.22
C GLY A 3 -23.60 19.29 -8.98
N TYR A 4 -22.27 19.10 -8.84
CA TYR A 4 -21.72 17.80 -8.48
C TYR A 4 -21.76 17.57 -6.98
N ASP A 5 -22.12 16.36 -6.57
CA ASP A 5 -22.11 15.89 -5.21
C ASP A 5 -20.98 14.86 -5.02
N PHE A 6 -19.92 15.26 -4.36
CA PHE A 6 -18.74 14.42 -4.15
C PHE A 6 -18.95 13.57 -2.91
N THR A 7 -18.94 12.25 -3.07
CA THR A 7 -19.16 11.29 -1.97
C THR A 7 -17.88 10.61 -1.49
N SER A 8 -16.79 10.70 -2.24
CA SER A 8 -15.48 10.17 -1.87
C SER A 8 -14.36 11.15 -2.26
N MET A 9 -13.27 11.10 -1.49
CA MET A 9 -12.04 11.86 -1.71
C MET A 9 -10.85 10.93 -1.66
N TYR A 10 -9.98 11.02 -2.64
CA TYR A 10 -8.72 10.28 -2.68
C TYR A 10 -7.55 11.26 -2.68
N VAL A 11 -6.61 11.08 -1.75
CA VAL A 11 -5.39 11.88 -1.62
C VAL A 11 -4.20 10.99 -1.89
N GLY A 12 -3.57 11.18 -3.02
CA GLY A 12 -2.45 10.38 -3.48
C GLY A 12 -1.36 11.25 -4.13
N GLY A 13 -0.28 10.59 -4.56
CA GLY A 13 0.86 11.23 -5.23
C GLY A 13 2.03 11.47 -4.28
N GLY A 14 3.04 10.62 -4.31
CA GLY A 14 4.13 10.61 -3.36
C GLY A 14 3.67 10.24 -1.94
N THR A 15 4.45 10.58 -0.91
CA THR A 15 4.04 10.35 0.47
C THR A 15 3.22 11.55 0.97
N THR A 16 1.91 11.45 0.93
CA THR A 16 0.97 12.54 1.26
C THR A 16 1.03 12.94 2.73
N THR A 17 1.49 12.05 3.59
CA THR A 17 1.61 12.22 5.05
C THR A 17 2.90 12.89 5.51
N VAL A 18 3.78 13.33 4.61
CA VAL A 18 5.02 14.05 4.97
C VAL A 18 4.74 15.36 5.71
N LEU A 19 3.63 16.04 5.37
CA LEU A 19 3.17 17.25 6.04
C LEU A 19 1.80 16.99 6.68
N MET A 20 1.79 16.22 7.77
CA MET A 20 0.56 15.71 8.39
C MET A 20 -0.38 16.83 8.87
N ASP A 21 0.17 17.89 9.45
CA ASP A 21 -0.60 19.06 9.90
C ASP A 21 -1.33 19.74 8.72
N GLU A 22 -0.65 19.91 7.59
CA GLU A 22 -1.26 20.51 6.39
C GLU A 22 -2.27 19.56 5.73
N LEU A 23 -2.01 18.26 5.77
CA LEU A 23 -2.95 17.26 5.30
C LEU A 23 -4.23 17.30 6.15
N ALA A 24 -4.12 17.25 7.48
CA ALA A 24 -5.27 17.30 8.39
C ALA A 24 -6.13 18.54 8.13
N LYS A 25 -5.53 19.74 8.09
CA LYS A 25 -6.25 21.00 7.77
C LYS A 25 -6.94 20.94 6.40
N THR A 26 -6.29 20.33 5.41
CA THR A 26 -6.85 20.19 4.06
C THR A 26 -8.07 19.27 4.07
N LEU A 27 -8.01 18.14 4.80
CA LEU A 27 -9.11 17.19 4.94
C LEU A 27 -10.30 17.81 5.69
N GLU A 28 -10.05 18.54 6.78
CA GLU A 28 -11.08 19.27 7.52
C GLU A 28 -11.79 20.30 6.62
N LEU A 29 -11.01 21.08 5.87
CA LEU A 29 -11.56 22.04 4.92
C LEU A 29 -12.39 21.36 3.82
N ALA A 30 -11.90 20.26 3.27
CA ALA A 30 -12.59 19.49 2.24
C ALA A 30 -13.93 18.95 2.76
N LYS A 31 -13.96 18.31 3.94
CA LYS A 31 -15.19 17.81 4.58
C LYS A 31 -16.20 18.95 4.87
N LYS A 32 -15.68 20.14 5.22
CA LYS A 32 -16.53 21.33 5.43
C LYS A 32 -17.13 21.87 4.13
N LEU A 33 -16.35 21.90 3.05
CA LEU A 33 -16.80 22.41 1.75
C LEU A 33 -17.65 21.39 0.96
N PHE A 34 -17.43 20.11 1.19
CA PHE A 34 -18.11 19.00 0.52
C PHE A 34 -18.71 18.03 1.57
N PRO A 35 -19.80 18.42 2.22
CA PRO A 35 -20.36 17.65 3.36
C PRO A 35 -20.93 16.28 2.97
N SER A 36 -21.05 16.00 1.67
CA SER A 36 -21.46 14.70 1.15
C SER A 36 -20.34 13.66 1.10
N ILE A 37 -19.08 14.04 1.37
CA ILE A 37 -17.95 13.10 1.43
C ILE A 37 -18.19 12.12 2.59
N LYS A 38 -18.26 10.82 2.22
CA LYS A 38 -18.46 9.69 3.13
C LYS A 38 -17.18 8.87 3.35
N GLU A 39 -16.25 8.97 2.41
CA GLU A 39 -14.98 8.24 2.45
C GLU A 39 -13.84 9.15 2.03
N VAL A 40 -12.79 9.17 2.84
CA VAL A 40 -11.50 9.79 2.55
C VAL A 40 -10.43 8.71 2.54
N SER A 41 -9.82 8.50 1.39
CA SER A 41 -8.69 7.58 1.21
C SER A 41 -7.38 8.36 1.09
N VAL A 42 -6.34 7.91 1.78
CA VAL A 42 -5.01 8.54 1.80
C VAL A 42 -3.93 7.50 1.54
N GLU A 43 -2.94 7.83 0.70
CA GLU A 43 -1.73 7.01 0.48
C GLU A 43 -0.63 7.40 1.47
N THR A 44 0.14 6.40 1.93
CA THR A 44 1.27 6.62 2.85
C THR A 44 2.34 5.53 2.72
N ASP A 45 3.46 5.76 3.40
CA ASP A 45 4.53 4.78 3.61
C ASP A 45 4.46 4.17 5.03
N PRO A 46 4.96 2.94 5.24
CA PRO A 46 4.82 2.23 6.53
C PRO A 46 5.44 2.97 7.72
N GLN A 47 6.55 3.68 7.52
CA GLN A 47 7.26 4.38 8.60
C GLN A 47 6.41 5.43 9.31
N ILE A 48 5.44 6.01 8.61
CA ILE A 48 4.63 7.11 9.14
C ILE A 48 3.78 6.67 10.34
N MET A 49 3.48 5.38 10.45
CA MET A 49 2.73 4.82 11.58
C MET A 49 3.50 4.89 12.91
N GLY A 50 4.81 5.13 12.85
CA GLY A 50 5.65 5.41 14.01
C GLY A 50 5.65 6.87 14.46
N ASP A 51 5.11 7.79 13.64
CA ASP A 51 5.05 9.21 13.98
C ASP A 51 3.83 9.51 14.88
N PRO A 52 4.02 10.10 16.08
CA PRO A 52 2.91 10.46 16.94
C PRO A 52 1.87 11.39 16.30
N GLN A 53 2.25 12.16 15.27
CA GLN A 53 1.33 13.04 14.56
C GLN A 53 0.27 12.28 13.76
N ILE A 54 0.42 10.96 13.54
CA ILE A 54 -0.56 10.15 12.80
C ILE A 54 -1.97 10.24 13.42
N HIS A 55 -2.06 10.45 14.73
CA HIS A 55 -3.32 10.63 15.43
C HIS A 55 -4.12 11.87 14.97
N MET A 56 -3.47 12.84 14.31
CA MET A 56 -4.15 13.99 13.70
C MET A 56 -5.09 13.58 12.56
N LEU A 57 -4.90 12.40 11.98
CA LEU A 57 -5.70 11.87 10.89
C LEU A 57 -6.86 10.98 11.35
N GLU A 58 -6.94 10.65 12.64
CA GLU A 58 -8.05 9.87 13.19
C GLU A 58 -9.39 10.59 12.97
N GLY A 59 -10.39 9.86 12.49
CA GLY A 59 -11.71 10.43 12.16
C GLY A 59 -11.74 11.33 10.91
N LEU A 60 -10.57 11.68 10.36
CA LEU A 60 -10.46 12.39 9.09
C LEU A 60 -10.27 11.44 7.91
N VAL A 61 -9.58 10.33 8.13
CA VAL A 61 -9.25 9.32 7.12
C VAL A 61 -10.03 8.05 7.41
N ASP A 62 -10.74 7.56 6.41
CA ASP A 62 -11.53 6.33 6.49
C ASP A 62 -10.75 5.12 5.95
N ARG A 63 -9.88 5.34 4.95
CA ARG A 63 -9.05 4.32 4.32
C ARG A 63 -7.60 4.78 4.17
N MET A 64 -6.69 4.05 4.80
CA MET A 64 -5.24 4.27 4.67
C MET A 64 -4.65 3.22 3.72
N SER A 65 -4.06 3.65 2.60
CA SER A 65 -3.34 2.78 1.65
C SER A 65 -1.86 2.86 1.93
N ILE A 66 -1.26 1.74 2.32
CA ILE A 66 0.11 1.68 2.83
C ILE A 66 0.98 0.95 1.81
N GLY A 67 1.92 1.67 1.21
CA GLY A 67 2.85 1.14 0.23
C GLY A 67 3.96 0.30 0.87
N VAL A 68 3.74 -0.99 1.07
CA VAL A 68 4.67 -1.93 1.71
C VAL A 68 5.67 -2.52 0.71
N GLN A 69 5.17 -3.01 -0.39
CA GLN A 69 5.84 -3.65 -1.51
C GLN A 69 6.34 -5.08 -1.21
N SER A 70 7.03 -5.33 -0.08
CA SER A 70 7.50 -6.62 0.41
C SER A 70 7.79 -6.52 1.91
N PHE A 71 7.84 -7.65 2.62
CA PHE A 71 8.35 -7.75 3.99
C PHE A 71 9.76 -8.35 4.03
N ASP A 72 10.32 -8.74 2.88
CA ASP A 72 11.67 -9.28 2.79
C ASP A 72 12.70 -8.14 2.80
N ASP A 73 13.62 -8.14 3.76
CA ASP A 73 14.64 -7.10 3.92
C ASP A 73 15.57 -6.98 2.70
N GLY A 74 15.80 -8.08 1.97
CA GLY A 74 16.59 -8.08 0.74
C GLY A 74 15.89 -7.33 -0.38
N ILE A 75 14.58 -7.55 -0.54
CA ILE A 75 13.74 -6.82 -1.50
C ILE A 75 13.62 -5.35 -1.10
N LEU A 76 13.37 -5.06 0.19
CA LEU A 76 13.31 -3.68 0.69
C LEU A 76 14.62 -2.93 0.41
N LYS A 77 15.77 -3.54 0.67
CA LYS A 77 17.07 -2.96 0.39
C LYS A 77 17.32 -2.75 -1.11
N MET A 78 16.99 -3.73 -1.93
CA MET A 78 17.15 -3.65 -3.39
C MET A 78 16.31 -2.50 -3.99
N THR A 79 15.17 -2.19 -3.38
CA THR A 79 14.24 -1.14 -3.83
C THR A 79 14.44 0.18 -3.09
N GLU A 80 15.49 0.32 -2.27
CA GLU A 80 15.79 1.49 -1.45
C GLU A 80 14.65 1.86 -0.48
N ARG A 81 13.90 0.85 -0.03
CA ARG A 81 12.79 1.00 0.92
C ARG A 81 13.16 0.59 2.35
N ASP A 82 14.35 0.02 2.57
CA ASP A 82 14.92 -0.26 3.88
C ASP A 82 15.01 0.99 4.78
N LYS A 83 15.01 2.18 4.20
CA LYS A 83 14.86 3.46 4.91
C LYS A 83 13.52 3.60 5.65
N PHE A 84 12.51 2.82 5.31
CA PHE A 84 11.20 2.81 5.96
C PHE A 84 11.09 1.76 7.08
N GLY A 85 12.16 1.03 7.35
CA GLY A 85 12.28 0.00 8.35
C GLY A 85 12.53 -1.39 7.77
N THR A 86 12.79 -2.32 8.66
CA THR A 86 12.86 -3.76 8.38
C THR A 86 11.46 -4.32 8.11
N GLY A 87 11.37 -5.50 7.50
CA GLY A 87 10.08 -6.17 7.30
C GLY A 87 9.30 -6.38 8.59
N GLN A 88 9.98 -6.63 9.70
CA GLN A 88 9.36 -6.75 11.02
C GLN A 88 8.79 -5.41 11.52
N GLU A 89 9.52 -4.32 11.39
CA GLU A 89 9.05 -2.98 11.75
C GLU A 89 7.88 -2.53 10.87
N VAL A 90 7.92 -2.84 9.58
CA VAL A 90 6.80 -2.62 8.65
C VAL A 90 5.56 -3.39 9.10
N PHE A 91 5.70 -4.67 9.46
CA PHE A 91 4.60 -5.47 10.00
C PHE A 91 3.97 -4.82 11.25
N GLU A 92 4.79 -4.43 12.22
CA GLU A 92 4.34 -3.80 13.47
C GLU A 92 3.63 -2.47 13.21
N ASN A 93 4.13 -1.68 12.26
CA ASN A 93 3.54 -0.41 11.90
C ASN A 93 2.18 -0.57 11.21
N ILE A 94 2.01 -1.61 10.37
CA ILE A 94 0.70 -1.89 9.78
C ILE A 94 -0.29 -2.36 10.85
N ALA A 95 0.13 -3.20 11.79
CA ALA A 95 -0.71 -3.62 12.91
C ALA A 95 -1.25 -2.40 13.69
N LYS A 96 -0.39 -1.41 13.98
CA LYS A 96 -0.80 -0.15 14.62
C LYS A 96 -1.77 0.65 13.73
N ALA A 97 -1.53 0.71 12.42
CA ALA A 97 -2.45 1.40 11.51
C ALA A 97 -3.86 0.82 11.53
N GLN A 98 -3.98 -0.50 11.65
CA GLN A 98 -5.28 -1.20 11.72
C GLN A 98 -6.06 -0.88 13.01
N GLU A 99 -5.38 -0.44 14.07
CA GLU A 99 -6.02 0.05 15.30
C GLU A 99 -6.56 1.47 15.14
N LEU A 100 -5.93 2.29 14.28
CA LEU A 100 -6.24 3.71 14.13
C LEU A 100 -7.26 4.00 13.01
N PHE A 101 -7.19 3.22 11.92
CA PHE A 101 -7.99 3.50 10.73
C PHE A 101 -9.00 2.39 10.43
N PRO A 102 -10.24 2.75 10.05
CA PRO A 102 -11.30 1.77 9.77
C PRO A 102 -10.95 0.78 8.68
N ILE A 103 -10.23 1.23 7.65
CA ILE A 103 -9.77 0.41 6.53
C ILE A 103 -8.29 0.66 6.30
N CYS A 104 -7.47 -0.40 6.44
CA CYS A 104 -6.11 -0.42 5.96
C CYS A 104 -6.04 -1.27 4.70
N ASN A 105 -5.48 -0.70 3.64
CA ASN A 105 -5.08 -1.41 2.44
C ASN A 105 -3.56 -1.56 2.43
N VAL A 106 -3.09 -2.77 2.18
CA VAL A 106 -1.66 -3.05 2.06
C VAL A 106 -1.32 -3.25 0.58
N ASP A 107 -0.48 -2.36 0.06
CA ASP A 107 -0.03 -2.42 -1.33
C ASP A 107 1.27 -3.23 -1.42
N MET A 108 1.23 -4.34 -2.17
CA MET A 108 2.36 -5.22 -2.44
C MET A 108 2.76 -5.17 -3.91
N ILE A 109 4.04 -5.39 -4.17
CA ILE A 109 4.53 -5.54 -5.55
C ILE A 109 5.20 -6.91 -5.69
N PHE A 110 4.89 -7.60 -6.78
CA PHE A 110 5.54 -8.84 -7.15
C PHE A 110 6.28 -8.69 -8.49
N GLY A 111 7.17 -9.63 -8.80
CA GLY A 111 7.96 -9.59 -10.02
C GLY A 111 9.28 -8.81 -9.89
N PHE A 112 9.79 -8.65 -8.68
CA PHE A 112 11.15 -8.15 -8.49
C PHE A 112 12.16 -9.23 -8.88
N ARG A 113 13.24 -8.82 -9.52
CA ARG A 113 14.37 -9.71 -9.79
C ARG A 113 14.99 -10.16 -8.47
N GLY A 114 15.08 -11.47 -8.26
CA GLY A 114 15.55 -12.05 -7.00
C GLY A 114 14.45 -12.29 -5.96
N GLN A 115 13.23 -11.86 -6.20
CA GLN A 115 12.07 -12.30 -5.43
C GLN A 115 11.72 -13.72 -5.88
N THR A 116 12.18 -14.71 -5.12
CA THR A 116 11.85 -16.11 -5.37
C THR A 116 10.42 -16.41 -4.94
N ASP A 117 9.90 -17.57 -5.37
CA ASP A 117 8.55 -18.01 -4.96
C ASP A 117 8.46 -18.17 -3.43
N GLU A 118 9.55 -18.60 -2.76
CA GLU A 118 9.58 -18.72 -1.30
C GLU A 118 9.58 -17.35 -0.61
N ILE A 119 10.18 -16.32 -1.19
CA ILE A 119 10.11 -14.94 -0.67
C ILE A 119 8.68 -14.42 -0.79
N LEU A 120 8.08 -14.54 -1.97
CA LEU A 120 6.71 -14.11 -2.19
C LEU A 120 5.73 -14.87 -1.29
N GLN A 121 5.89 -16.18 -1.14
CA GLN A 121 5.07 -16.99 -0.25
C GLN A 121 5.13 -16.47 1.19
N ARG A 122 6.33 -16.19 1.73
CA ARG A 122 6.49 -15.62 3.08
C ARG A 122 5.85 -14.22 3.21
N ASP A 123 5.95 -13.40 2.17
CA ASP A 123 5.27 -12.09 2.12
C ASP A 123 3.75 -12.26 2.23
N LEU A 124 3.18 -13.21 1.48
CA LEU A 124 1.73 -13.51 1.51
C LEU A 124 1.29 -14.12 2.85
N GLU A 125 2.06 -15.04 3.41
CA GLU A 125 1.81 -15.60 4.77
C GLU A 125 1.83 -14.48 5.83
N THR A 126 2.74 -13.51 5.70
CA THR A 126 2.81 -12.35 6.57
C THR A 126 1.59 -11.45 6.43
N LEU A 127 1.13 -11.22 5.20
CA LEU A 127 -0.12 -10.51 4.92
C LEU A 127 -1.34 -11.20 5.51
N LEU A 128 -1.48 -12.51 5.32
CA LEU A 128 -2.58 -13.31 5.88
C LEU A 128 -2.58 -13.24 7.41
N LYS A 129 -1.40 -13.29 8.03
CA LYS A 129 -1.26 -13.12 9.48
C LYS A 129 -1.67 -11.72 9.97
N LEU A 130 -1.36 -10.67 9.21
CA LEU A 130 -1.81 -9.31 9.49
C LEU A 130 -3.32 -9.14 9.31
N SER A 131 -3.88 -9.87 8.37
CA SER A 131 -5.30 -9.83 8.01
C SER A 131 -5.84 -8.40 7.79
N PRO A 132 -5.21 -7.59 6.92
CA PRO A 132 -5.71 -6.26 6.63
C PRO A 132 -7.08 -6.34 5.93
N ARG A 133 -7.88 -5.30 6.05
CA ARG A 133 -9.21 -5.27 5.41
C ARG A 133 -9.16 -5.29 3.89
N GLN A 134 -8.08 -4.83 3.30
CA GLN A 134 -7.86 -4.81 1.85
C GLN A 134 -6.40 -5.09 1.53
N ILE A 135 -6.18 -5.81 0.45
CA ILE A 135 -4.86 -6.08 -0.11
C ILE A 135 -4.89 -5.66 -1.58
N THR A 136 -3.86 -4.96 -2.01
CA THR A 136 -3.63 -4.70 -3.43
C THR A 136 -2.27 -5.25 -3.83
N THR A 137 -2.23 -6.04 -4.90
CA THR A 137 -0.98 -6.63 -5.40
C THR A 137 -0.75 -6.15 -6.83
N TYR A 138 0.40 -5.54 -7.10
CA TYR A 138 0.73 -5.08 -8.45
C TYR A 138 1.93 -5.84 -9.00
N PRO A 139 1.92 -6.22 -10.30
CA PRO A 139 3.15 -6.62 -10.96
C PRO A 139 4.11 -5.43 -11.03
N LEU A 140 5.40 -5.68 -10.89
CA LEU A 140 6.39 -4.62 -11.09
C LEU A 140 6.31 -4.09 -12.52
N MET A 141 5.78 -2.88 -12.65
CA MET A 141 5.59 -2.23 -13.94
C MET A 141 6.81 -1.42 -14.33
N VAL A 142 7.46 -1.82 -15.40
CA VAL A 142 8.62 -1.12 -15.96
C VAL A 142 8.17 -0.34 -17.20
N THR A 143 8.08 0.98 -17.08
CA THR A 143 7.61 1.86 -18.17
C THR A 143 8.74 2.24 -19.12
N SER A 144 8.40 2.87 -20.24
CA SER A 144 9.39 3.44 -21.18
C SER A 144 10.26 4.53 -20.56
N GLN A 145 9.77 5.19 -19.53
CA GLN A 145 10.49 6.24 -18.79
C GLN A 145 11.48 5.70 -17.77
N THR A 146 11.35 4.43 -17.37
CA THR A 146 12.32 3.78 -16.47
C THR A 146 13.65 3.63 -17.20
N LYS A 147 14.74 4.10 -16.60
CA LYS A 147 16.10 3.96 -17.19
C LYS A 147 16.37 2.50 -17.54
N ARG A 148 16.93 2.25 -18.70
CA ARG A 148 17.19 0.89 -19.20
C ARG A 148 18.00 0.04 -18.21
N SER A 149 19.01 0.65 -17.56
CA SER A 149 19.81 0.00 -16.51
C SER A 149 18.99 -0.48 -15.31
N VAL A 150 17.92 0.25 -14.95
CA VAL A 150 17.03 -0.11 -13.86
C VAL A 150 16.09 -1.24 -14.31
N LYS A 151 15.55 -1.16 -15.54
CA LYS A 151 14.66 -2.18 -16.12
C LYS A 151 15.26 -3.59 -16.07
N ASP A 152 16.51 -3.69 -16.53
CA ASP A 152 17.19 -4.97 -16.66
C ASP A 152 17.68 -5.52 -15.31
N SER A 153 17.72 -4.68 -14.28
CA SER A 153 18.22 -5.05 -12.94
C SER A 153 17.16 -5.42 -11.92
N ILE A 154 15.93 -4.90 -12.04
CA ILE A 154 14.91 -5.04 -10.98
C ILE A 154 13.71 -5.90 -11.35
N ALA A 155 13.42 -6.13 -12.64
CA ALA A 155 12.25 -6.89 -13.07
C ALA A 155 12.57 -8.37 -13.28
N ALA A 156 11.68 -9.24 -12.82
CA ALA A 156 11.71 -10.67 -13.12
C ALA A 156 11.24 -10.94 -14.56
N PRO A 157 11.57 -12.10 -15.15
CA PRO A 157 11.00 -12.56 -16.41
C PRO A 157 9.47 -12.69 -16.34
N HIS A 158 8.81 -12.53 -17.49
CA HIS A 158 7.36 -12.49 -17.55
C HIS A 158 6.67 -13.81 -17.14
N ASP A 159 7.30 -14.93 -17.44
CA ASP A 159 6.84 -16.26 -17.04
C ASP A 159 6.93 -16.47 -15.52
N VAL A 160 7.97 -15.95 -14.87
CA VAL A 160 8.11 -15.93 -13.41
C VAL A 160 6.98 -15.10 -12.79
N MET A 161 6.75 -13.87 -13.29
CA MET A 161 5.65 -13.02 -12.79
C MET A 161 4.28 -13.69 -12.97
N ALA A 162 4.06 -14.42 -14.07
CA ALA A 162 2.82 -15.14 -14.28
C ALA A 162 2.64 -16.31 -13.29
N GLY A 163 3.72 -17.00 -12.89
CA GLY A 163 3.72 -18.00 -11.82
C GLY A 163 3.40 -17.37 -10.46
N GLN A 164 4.08 -16.28 -10.14
CA GLN A 164 3.85 -15.53 -8.90
C GLN A 164 2.42 -15.01 -8.78
N TYR A 165 1.84 -14.53 -9.87
CA TYR A 165 0.44 -14.09 -9.86
C TYR A 165 -0.55 -15.24 -9.57
N ARG A 166 -0.30 -16.43 -10.09
CA ARG A 166 -1.12 -17.61 -9.76
C ARG A 166 -1.00 -17.93 -8.26
N MET A 167 0.20 -17.93 -7.69
CA MET A 167 0.41 -18.13 -6.25
C MET A 167 -0.38 -17.11 -5.43
N ILE A 168 -0.36 -15.82 -5.81
CA ILE A 168 -1.13 -14.77 -5.15
C ILE A 168 -2.63 -15.10 -5.18
N LEU A 169 -3.16 -15.47 -6.34
CA LEU A 169 -4.56 -15.85 -6.47
C LEU A 169 -4.89 -17.06 -5.58
N ASP A 170 -4.10 -18.12 -5.66
CA ASP A 170 -4.35 -19.37 -4.91
C ASP A 170 -4.36 -19.11 -3.41
N MET A 171 -3.41 -18.30 -2.88
CA MET A 171 -3.32 -18.03 -1.44
C MET A 171 -4.34 -17.01 -0.94
N LEU A 172 -4.56 -15.91 -1.68
CA LEU A 172 -5.41 -14.83 -1.17
C LEU A 172 -6.90 -15.13 -1.35
N THR A 173 -7.32 -15.85 -2.40
CA THR A 173 -8.75 -16.15 -2.62
C THR A 173 -9.33 -17.16 -1.64
N GLU A 174 -8.51 -17.81 -0.82
CA GLU A 174 -9.00 -18.66 0.27
C GLU A 174 -9.64 -17.83 1.40
N GLU A 175 -9.15 -16.57 1.63
CA GLU A 175 -9.61 -15.73 2.72
C GLU A 175 -10.22 -14.40 2.27
N TYR A 176 -9.90 -13.94 1.05
CA TYR A 176 -10.35 -12.68 0.49
C TYR A 176 -11.20 -12.87 -0.76
N THR A 177 -12.16 -11.96 -0.95
CA THR A 177 -12.89 -11.86 -2.22
C THR A 177 -12.12 -10.99 -3.19
N GLN A 178 -11.76 -11.53 -4.34
CA GLN A 178 -11.11 -10.75 -5.39
C GLN A 178 -12.08 -9.72 -5.98
N LEU A 179 -11.75 -8.44 -5.86
CA LEU A 179 -12.55 -7.30 -6.34
C LEU A 179 -12.15 -6.84 -7.74
N SER A 180 -10.88 -7.00 -8.08
CA SER A 180 -10.31 -6.68 -9.41
C SER A 180 -9.11 -7.59 -9.67
N SER A 181 -8.45 -7.42 -10.82
CA SER A 181 -7.21 -8.18 -11.12
C SER A 181 -6.13 -8.01 -10.04
N TRP A 182 -6.18 -6.95 -9.24
CA TRP A 182 -5.12 -6.61 -8.30
C TRP A 182 -5.60 -6.39 -6.86
N ALA A 183 -6.89 -6.30 -6.61
CA ALA A 183 -7.45 -5.97 -5.29
C ALA A 183 -8.27 -7.15 -4.71
N PHE A 184 -8.05 -7.37 -3.42
CA PHE A 184 -8.64 -8.40 -2.58
C PHE A 184 -9.21 -7.80 -1.31
#